data_f06e5e2c7c357bc358cf9b444a541b45
#
_entry.id   f06e5e2c7c357bc358cf9b444a541b45
#
_cell.length_a   1.000
_cell.length_b   1.000
_cell.length_c   1.000
_cell.angle_alpha   90.00
_cell.angle_beta   90.00
_cell.angle_gamma   90.00
#
_symmetry.space_group_name_H-M   'P 1'
#
loop_
_entity.id
_entity.type
_entity.pdbx_description
1 polymer ?
#
loop_
_entity_poly.entity_id
_entity_poly.type
_entity_poly.pdbx_seq_one_letter_code
_entity_poly.pdbx_strand_id
1 'polypeptide(L)'
;MRHLAVVVGLAVVALLTPATSSAQQAQQISISIDDHFQDEFWSEQCGFDVFIDIVAELQVTLVYNKSGLIVREIDRAGGGTVAFRSPDTGKSFSFPFQPSQWDYGAGAVVGSSVTVSFTGLFGHVPGVIPSDAGLFRFLGVVEGFDEFGIPEVEFVEVIADRGNRESLERLTGAICGTLADP
;
A
#
# COMPACT_ATOMS: atom_id res chain seq x y z
N MET A 1 -21.04 -33.56 -72.40
CA MET A 1 -21.39 -32.97 -71.13
C MET A 1 -20.28 -33.32 -70.16
N ARG A 2 -19.43 -32.35 -69.82
CA ARG A 2 -18.27 -32.56 -68.96
C ARG A 2 -18.66 -32.09 -67.53
N HIS A 3 -18.64 -32.98 -66.56
CA HIS A 3 -18.84 -32.63 -65.14
C HIS A 3 -17.53 -32.18 -64.54
N LEU A 4 -17.49 -30.90 -64.16
CA LEU A 4 -16.40 -30.31 -63.40
C LEU A 4 -16.64 -30.62 -61.91
N ALA A 5 -15.77 -31.44 -61.29
CA ALA A 5 -15.74 -31.64 -59.83
C ALA A 5 -14.90 -30.55 -59.22
N VAL A 6 -15.54 -29.71 -58.40
CA VAL A 6 -14.88 -28.70 -57.58
C VAL A 6 -14.50 -29.35 -56.27
N VAL A 7 -13.18 -29.52 -56.05
CA VAL A 7 -12.63 -29.96 -54.75
C VAL A 7 -12.47 -28.73 -53.86
N VAL A 8 -13.35 -28.60 -52.85
CA VAL A 8 -13.20 -27.56 -51.82
C VAL A 8 -12.21 -28.07 -50.79
N GLY A 9 -11.00 -27.54 -50.80
CA GLY A 9 -10.01 -27.80 -49.78
C GLY A 9 -10.35 -27.05 -48.49
N LEU A 10 -10.67 -27.78 -47.45
CA LEU A 10 -10.85 -27.24 -46.10
C LEU A 10 -9.48 -26.97 -45.48
N ALA A 11 -9.02 -25.73 -45.44
CA ALA A 11 -7.85 -25.33 -44.71
C ALA A 11 -8.21 -25.26 -43.22
N VAL A 12 -7.75 -26.26 -42.45
CA VAL A 12 -7.80 -26.22 -40.98
C VAL A 12 -6.74 -25.26 -40.51
N VAL A 13 -7.12 -24.04 -40.18
CA VAL A 13 -6.26 -23.10 -39.47
C VAL A 13 -6.22 -23.55 -38.01
N ALA A 14 -5.18 -24.27 -37.62
CA ALA A 14 -4.87 -24.51 -36.22
C ALA A 14 -4.49 -23.19 -35.58
N LEU A 15 -5.43 -22.56 -34.86
CA LEU A 15 -5.16 -21.47 -33.96
C LEU A 15 -4.27 -22.00 -32.83
N LEU A 16 -2.96 -21.83 -32.99
CA LEU A 16 -2.01 -21.95 -31.90
C LEU A 16 -2.34 -20.85 -30.91
N THR A 17 -3.15 -21.15 -29.92
CA THR A 17 -3.27 -20.28 -28.73
C THR A 17 -1.88 -20.22 -28.12
N PRO A 18 -1.25 -19.05 -28.00
CA PRO A 18 0.01 -18.96 -27.29
C PRO A 18 -0.26 -19.48 -25.87
N ALA A 19 0.55 -20.50 -25.46
CA ALA A 19 0.60 -20.89 -24.07
C ALA A 19 0.93 -19.63 -23.28
N THR A 20 -0.04 -19.10 -22.55
CA THR A 20 0.17 -17.96 -21.68
C THR A 20 1.20 -18.41 -20.66
N SER A 21 2.43 -17.92 -20.84
CA SER A 21 3.43 -18.03 -19.79
C SER A 21 2.76 -17.51 -18.53
N SER A 22 2.84 -18.27 -17.43
CA SER A 22 2.27 -17.92 -16.14
C SER A 22 3.06 -16.76 -15.54
N ALA A 23 3.05 -15.62 -16.24
CA ALA A 23 3.56 -14.38 -15.72
C ALA A 23 2.69 -13.97 -14.54
N GLN A 24 3.31 -13.51 -13.48
CA GLN A 24 2.65 -12.84 -12.39
C GLN A 24 1.81 -11.70 -13.00
N GLN A 25 0.51 -11.72 -12.79
CA GLN A 25 -0.34 -10.64 -13.27
C GLN A 25 -0.15 -9.43 -12.35
N ALA A 26 -0.15 -8.25 -12.92
CA ALA A 26 -0.11 -7.00 -12.18
C ALA A 26 -1.25 -6.11 -12.67
N GLN A 27 -1.96 -5.49 -11.72
CA GLN A 27 -2.98 -4.48 -11.97
C GLN A 27 -2.47 -3.16 -11.44
N GLN A 28 -2.64 -2.09 -12.20
CA GLN A 28 -2.34 -0.72 -11.77
C GLN A 28 -3.64 0.03 -11.52
N ILE A 29 -3.68 0.76 -10.41
CA ILE A 29 -4.81 1.56 -9.96
C ILE A 29 -4.27 2.95 -9.62
N SER A 30 -5.01 4.00 -9.99
CA SER A 30 -4.73 5.36 -9.56
C SER A 30 -5.75 5.76 -8.51
N ILE A 31 -5.28 6.23 -7.37
CA ILE A 31 -6.12 6.65 -6.23
C ILE A 31 -5.76 8.08 -5.88
N SER A 32 -6.78 8.94 -5.77
CA SER A 32 -6.64 10.29 -5.24
C SER A 32 -7.12 10.28 -3.79
N ILE A 33 -6.26 10.71 -2.88
CA ILE A 33 -6.57 10.80 -1.45
C ILE A 33 -6.68 12.27 -1.07
N ASP A 34 -7.74 12.62 -0.36
CA ASP A 34 -7.96 13.94 0.24
C ASP A 34 -8.70 13.74 1.57
N ASP A 35 -7.96 13.23 2.56
CA ASP A 35 -8.48 12.82 3.85
C ASP A 35 -8.09 13.80 4.96
N HIS A 36 -9.04 14.07 5.86
CA HIS A 36 -8.89 14.96 7.02
C HIS A 36 -9.56 14.33 8.22
N PHE A 37 -8.80 13.91 9.21
CA PHE A 37 -9.35 13.24 10.40
C PHE A 37 -8.53 13.53 11.65
N GLN A 38 -9.17 13.37 12.83
CA GLN A 38 -8.49 13.33 14.10
C GLN A 38 -7.85 11.95 14.27
N ASP A 39 -6.57 11.91 14.62
CA ASP A 39 -5.85 10.66 14.84
C ASP A 39 -5.68 10.42 16.35
N GLU A 40 -6.26 9.33 16.84
CA GLU A 40 -6.22 8.97 18.26
C GLU A 40 -4.81 8.58 18.72
N PHE A 41 -4.07 7.84 17.89
CA PHE A 41 -2.72 7.40 18.24
C PHE A 41 -1.80 8.61 18.47
N TRP A 42 -1.74 9.54 17.52
CA TRP A 42 -0.89 10.73 17.66
C TRP A 42 -1.39 11.68 18.75
N SER A 43 -2.70 11.77 18.95
CA SER A 43 -3.27 12.56 20.05
C SER A 43 -2.85 12.01 21.41
N GLU A 44 -2.87 10.69 21.60
CA GLU A 44 -2.37 10.04 22.81
C GLU A 44 -0.87 10.25 23.01
N GLN A 45 -0.07 10.10 21.93
CA GLN A 45 1.38 10.28 22.02
C GLN A 45 1.78 11.72 22.36
N CYS A 46 1.06 12.71 21.88
CA CYS A 46 1.35 14.14 22.09
C CYS A 46 0.67 14.72 23.34
N GLY A 47 -0.39 14.08 23.84
CA GLY A 47 -1.16 14.54 24.99
C GLY A 47 -2.11 15.71 24.66
N PHE A 48 -2.40 15.94 23.39
CA PHE A 48 -3.37 16.92 22.87
C PHE A 48 -3.91 16.47 21.52
N ASP A 49 -5.01 17.08 21.06
CA ASP A 49 -5.65 16.70 19.79
C ASP A 49 -4.72 16.94 18.59
N VAL A 50 -4.52 15.87 17.82
CA VAL A 50 -3.76 15.89 16.57
C VAL A 50 -4.66 15.47 15.43
N PHE A 51 -4.70 16.30 14.39
CA PHE A 51 -5.38 16.02 13.12
C PHE A 51 -4.37 15.72 12.03
N ILE A 52 -4.73 14.80 11.17
CA ILE A 52 -3.94 14.45 9.99
C ILE A 52 -4.70 14.88 8.73
N ASP A 53 -3.99 15.55 7.83
CA ASP A 53 -4.42 15.83 6.47
C ASP A 53 -3.53 15.02 5.53
N ILE A 54 -4.13 14.18 4.69
CA ILE A 54 -3.43 13.42 3.65
C ILE A 54 -3.97 13.86 2.31
N VAL A 55 -3.12 14.50 1.51
CA VAL A 55 -3.45 14.84 0.13
C VAL A 55 -2.40 14.19 -0.76
N ALA A 56 -2.81 13.19 -1.55
CA ALA A 56 -1.86 12.43 -2.37
C ALA A 56 -2.50 11.84 -3.62
N GLU A 57 -1.68 11.72 -4.66
CA GLU A 57 -1.97 10.90 -5.84
C GLU A 57 -1.14 9.63 -5.74
N LEU A 58 -1.80 8.48 -5.68
CA LEU A 58 -1.15 7.18 -5.58
C LEU A 58 -1.29 6.40 -6.89
N GLN A 59 -0.20 5.72 -7.25
CA GLN A 59 -0.18 4.65 -8.22
C GLN A 59 0.04 3.34 -7.48
N VAL A 60 -1.05 2.61 -7.25
CA VAL A 60 -1.01 1.31 -6.59
C VAL A 60 -0.82 0.22 -7.64
N THR A 61 0.12 -0.69 -7.40
CA THR A 61 0.32 -1.87 -8.23
C THR A 61 0.04 -3.12 -7.40
N LEU A 62 -1.05 -3.81 -7.72
CA LEU A 62 -1.40 -5.10 -7.13
C LEU A 62 -0.76 -6.22 -7.95
N VAL A 63 -0.02 -7.11 -7.29
CA VAL A 63 0.66 -8.24 -7.91
C VAL A 63 -0.01 -9.53 -7.47
N TYR A 64 -0.42 -10.34 -8.43
CA TYR A 64 -1.16 -11.58 -8.20
C TYR A 64 -0.25 -12.80 -8.42
N ASN A 65 -0.44 -13.83 -7.60
CA ASN A 65 0.16 -15.14 -7.84
C ASN A 65 -0.61 -15.92 -8.94
N LYS A 66 -0.14 -17.13 -9.24
CA LYS A 66 -0.77 -17.99 -10.25
C LYS A 66 -2.20 -18.44 -9.91
N SER A 67 -2.59 -18.35 -8.65
CA SER A 67 -3.93 -18.67 -8.17
C SER A 67 -4.86 -17.46 -8.18
N GLY A 68 -4.39 -16.28 -8.65
CA GLY A 68 -5.18 -15.05 -8.67
C GLY A 68 -5.27 -14.36 -7.31
N LEU A 69 -4.44 -14.72 -6.32
CA LEU A 69 -4.40 -14.06 -5.02
C LEU A 69 -3.39 -12.91 -5.05
N ILE A 70 -3.73 -11.79 -4.40
CA ILE A 70 -2.82 -10.66 -4.21
C ILE A 70 -1.71 -11.08 -3.24
N VAL A 71 -0.48 -11.05 -3.71
CA VAL A 71 0.71 -11.35 -2.91
C VAL A 71 1.52 -10.12 -2.58
N ARG A 72 1.30 -9.02 -3.31
CA ARG A 72 2.03 -7.78 -3.08
C ARG A 72 1.23 -6.58 -3.56
N GLU A 73 1.37 -5.51 -2.82
CA GLU A 73 0.93 -4.16 -3.17
C GLU A 73 2.15 -3.24 -3.13
N ILE A 74 2.24 -2.36 -4.12
CA ILE A 74 3.32 -1.38 -4.23
C ILE A 74 2.68 -0.01 -4.45
N ASP A 75 2.84 0.86 -3.47
CA ASP A 75 2.33 2.23 -3.51
C ASP A 75 3.43 3.17 -3.96
N ARG A 76 3.19 3.88 -5.02
CA ARG A 76 4.07 4.93 -5.51
C ARG A 76 3.35 6.26 -5.42
N ALA A 77 3.91 7.18 -4.65
CA ALA A 77 3.39 8.54 -4.63
C ALA A 77 3.69 9.24 -5.97
N GLY A 78 2.65 9.67 -6.65
CA GLY A 78 2.75 10.59 -7.78
C GLY A 78 2.98 12.03 -7.35
N GLY A 79 2.94 12.29 -6.05
CA GLY A 79 3.03 13.55 -5.35
C GLY A 79 2.08 13.53 -4.17
N GLY A 80 2.28 14.43 -3.21
CA GLY A 80 1.37 14.55 -2.08
C GLY A 80 2.09 14.89 -0.78
N THR A 81 1.29 15.11 0.25
CA THR A 81 1.75 15.56 1.56
C THR A 81 0.93 14.89 2.66
N VAL A 82 1.61 14.53 3.74
CA VAL A 82 0.99 14.22 5.02
C VAL A 82 1.28 15.40 5.94
N ALA A 83 0.24 15.98 6.53
CA ALA A 83 0.37 17.09 7.48
C ALA A 83 -0.33 16.75 8.79
N PHE A 84 0.37 16.98 9.88
CA PHE A 84 -0.14 16.89 11.25
C PHE A 84 -0.44 18.30 11.74
N ARG A 85 -1.59 18.51 12.36
CA ARG A 85 -2.04 19.83 12.84
C ARG A 85 -2.53 19.74 14.28
N SER A 86 -2.24 20.76 15.08
CA SER A 86 -2.92 21.00 16.35
C SER A 86 -3.93 22.15 16.16
N PRO A 87 -5.23 21.90 16.40
CA PRO A 87 -6.24 22.97 16.33
C PRO A 87 -6.03 24.03 17.40
N ASP A 88 -5.48 23.65 18.56
CA ASP A 88 -5.30 24.54 19.71
C ASP A 88 -4.19 25.59 19.47
N THR A 89 -3.10 25.18 18.81
CA THR A 89 -1.95 26.06 18.57
C THR A 89 -1.92 26.65 17.17
N GLY A 90 -2.70 26.07 16.24
CA GLY A 90 -2.69 26.41 14.81
C GLY A 90 -1.39 26.00 14.09
N LYS A 91 -0.50 25.24 14.75
CA LYS A 91 0.76 24.78 14.17
C LYS A 91 0.58 23.53 13.34
N SER A 92 1.50 23.31 12.40
CA SER A 92 1.53 22.12 11.57
C SER A 92 2.95 21.60 11.37
N PHE A 93 3.05 20.26 11.18
CA PHE A 93 4.25 19.55 10.78
C PHE A 93 3.91 18.71 9.54
N SER A 94 4.66 18.83 8.47
CA SER A 94 4.34 18.13 7.23
C SER A 94 5.56 17.58 6.53
N PHE A 95 5.35 16.50 5.77
CA PHE A 95 6.37 15.90 4.92
C PHE A 95 5.70 15.29 3.66
N PRO A 96 6.50 15.02 2.60
CA PRO A 96 5.98 14.37 1.40
C PRO A 96 5.42 12.99 1.71
N PHE A 97 4.29 12.64 1.09
CA PHE A 97 3.78 11.27 1.14
C PHE A 97 4.84 10.29 0.61
N GLN A 98 5.06 9.19 1.32
CA GLN A 98 6.15 8.27 1.02
C GLN A 98 5.64 7.03 0.28
N PRO A 99 6.44 6.45 -0.64
CA PRO A 99 6.12 5.18 -1.24
C PRO A 99 6.20 4.05 -0.21
N SER A 100 5.34 3.06 -0.35
CA SER A 100 5.31 1.88 0.51
C SER A 100 5.20 0.59 -0.29
N GLN A 101 5.50 -0.53 0.35
CA GLN A 101 5.30 -1.86 -0.20
C GLN A 101 4.79 -2.79 0.88
N TRP A 102 3.70 -3.48 0.55
CA TRP A 102 3.07 -4.50 1.37
C TRP A 102 3.26 -5.86 0.71
N ASP A 103 3.70 -6.85 1.45
CA ASP A 103 3.89 -8.22 0.97
C ASP A 103 3.02 -9.16 1.81
N TYR A 104 2.07 -9.81 1.16
CA TYR A 104 1.05 -10.66 1.80
C TYR A 104 1.43 -12.15 1.78
N GLY A 105 2.70 -12.46 1.61
CA GLY A 105 3.22 -13.83 1.67
C GLY A 105 2.60 -14.74 0.60
N ALA A 106 1.83 -15.75 1.04
CA ALA A 106 1.20 -16.71 0.13
C ALA A 106 0.00 -16.14 -0.63
N GLY A 107 -0.53 -14.99 -0.19
CA GLY A 107 -1.62 -14.26 -0.80
C GLY A 107 -2.76 -13.95 0.17
N ALA A 108 -3.43 -12.82 -0.07
CA ALA A 108 -4.58 -12.37 0.71
C ALA A 108 -5.83 -13.19 0.38
N VAL A 109 -6.44 -13.79 1.41
CA VAL A 109 -7.71 -14.54 1.32
C VAL A 109 -8.60 -14.13 2.49
N VAL A 110 -9.82 -13.67 2.21
CA VAL A 110 -10.78 -13.24 3.25
C VAL A 110 -10.99 -14.31 4.30
N GLY A 111 -10.94 -13.92 5.56
CA GLY A 111 -11.08 -14.77 6.74
C GLY A 111 -9.86 -15.60 7.07
N SER A 112 -8.75 -15.45 6.34
CA SER A 112 -7.49 -16.16 6.62
C SER A 112 -6.47 -15.27 7.33
N SER A 113 -5.65 -15.90 8.17
CA SER A 113 -4.46 -15.23 8.72
C SER A 113 -3.41 -15.04 7.65
N VAL A 114 -2.80 -13.89 7.62
CA VAL A 114 -1.74 -13.51 6.69
C VAL A 114 -0.57 -12.89 7.45
N THR A 115 0.65 -13.27 7.07
CA THR A 115 1.83 -12.52 7.52
C THR A 115 2.11 -11.40 6.54
N VAL A 116 1.96 -10.18 7.00
CA VAL A 116 2.24 -8.98 6.22
C VAL A 116 3.66 -8.50 6.53
N SER A 117 4.45 -8.26 5.49
CA SER A 117 5.72 -7.55 5.60
C SER A 117 5.56 -6.19 4.95
N PHE A 118 5.83 -5.15 5.70
CA PHE A 118 5.69 -3.78 5.28
C PHE A 118 7.04 -3.06 5.28
N THR A 119 7.35 -2.36 4.21
CA THR A 119 8.55 -1.52 4.07
C THR A 119 8.14 -0.13 3.61
N GLY A 120 8.90 0.89 3.99
CA GLY A 120 8.58 2.29 3.71
C GLY A 120 7.62 2.93 4.72
N LEU A 121 7.41 2.32 5.90
CA LEU A 121 6.42 2.77 6.89
C LEU A 121 6.55 4.26 7.24
N PHE A 122 7.77 4.72 7.49
CA PHE A 122 8.03 6.13 7.83
C PHE A 122 8.78 6.88 6.73
N GLY A 123 9.31 6.15 5.75
CA GLY A 123 10.01 6.69 4.61
C GLY A 123 11.19 7.58 4.99
N HIS A 124 11.36 8.66 4.23
CA HIS A 124 12.34 9.69 4.47
C HIS A 124 11.64 10.98 4.90
N VAL A 125 11.88 11.42 6.14
CA VAL A 125 11.41 12.70 6.66
C VAL A 125 12.62 13.61 6.85
N PRO A 126 12.83 14.61 6.01
CA PRO A 126 14.02 15.46 6.06
C PRO A 126 14.27 16.06 7.45
N GLY A 127 15.50 15.91 7.96
CA GLY A 127 15.88 16.39 9.28
C GLY A 127 15.38 15.55 10.47
N VAL A 128 14.51 14.57 10.26
CA VAL A 128 13.97 13.68 11.30
C VAL A 128 14.38 12.25 11.05
N ILE A 129 14.01 11.70 9.90
CA ILE A 129 14.34 10.33 9.47
C ILE A 129 15.16 10.42 8.19
N PRO A 130 16.47 10.08 8.22
CA PRO A 130 17.34 10.22 7.05
C PRO A 130 16.97 9.24 5.92
N SER A 131 16.58 8.02 6.26
CA SER A 131 16.00 7.04 5.33
C SER A 131 15.39 5.91 6.15
N ASP A 132 14.21 5.47 5.78
CA ASP A 132 13.62 4.29 6.39
C ASP A 132 14.13 3.03 5.67
N ALA A 133 14.93 2.26 6.36
CA ALA A 133 15.32 0.90 5.97
C ALA A 133 14.61 -0.14 6.84
N GLY A 134 13.63 0.26 7.63
CA GLY A 134 12.94 -0.59 8.58
C GLY A 134 12.06 -1.62 7.88
N LEU A 135 12.06 -2.84 8.41
CA LEU A 135 11.10 -3.90 8.09
C LEU A 135 10.13 -4.03 9.25
N PHE A 136 8.87 -3.79 8.99
CA PHE A 136 7.78 -4.10 9.90
C PHE A 136 7.07 -5.36 9.40
N ARG A 137 6.93 -6.35 10.27
CA ARG A 137 6.21 -7.58 9.96
C ARG A 137 5.21 -7.88 11.06
N PHE A 138 3.98 -8.15 10.67
CA PHE A 138 2.90 -8.48 11.59
C PHE A 138 2.06 -9.66 11.08
N LEU A 139 1.38 -10.32 12.01
CA LEU A 139 0.29 -11.23 11.71
C LEU A 139 -0.99 -10.42 11.65
N GLY A 140 -1.80 -10.64 10.64
CA GLY A 140 -3.13 -10.06 10.51
C GLY A 140 -4.14 -11.06 9.99
N VAL A 141 -5.41 -10.64 9.96
CA VAL A 141 -6.52 -11.36 9.34
C VAL A 141 -7.07 -10.52 8.20
N VAL A 142 -7.22 -11.09 7.02
CA VAL A 142 -7.84 -10.40 5.89
C VAL A 142 -9.34 -10.32 6.12
N GLU A 143 -9.87 -9.14 6.39
CA GLU A 143 -11.29 -8.93 6.63
C GLU A 143 -12.09 -8.78 5.34
N GLY A 144 -11.47 -8.18 4.32
CA GLY A 144 -12.13 -7.91 3.05
C GLY A 144 -11.17 -7.34 2.02
N PHE A 145 -11.75 -6.70 1.03
CA PHE A 145 -11.08 -5.88 0.05
C PHE A 145 -11.87 -4.58 -0.08
N ASP A 146 -11.18 -3.48 -0.17
CA ASP A 146 -11.81 -2.19 -0.41
C ASP A 146 -12.43 -2.08 -1.82
N GLU A 147 -12.96 -0.92 -2.16
CA GLU A 147 -13.57 -0.65 -3.46
C GLU A 147 -12.58 -0.72 -4.64
N PHE A 148 -11.29 -0.65 -4.38
CA PHE A 148 -10.21 -0.77 -5.36
C PHE A 148 -9.65 -2.20 -5.45
N GLY A 149 -10.10 -3.11 -4.56
CA GLY A 149 -9.62 -4.47 -4.45
C GLY A 149 -8.34 -4.62 -3.65
N ILE A 150 -7.98 -3.64 -2.83
CA ILE A 150 -6.83 -3.68 -1.90
C ILE A 150 -7.24 -4.46 -0.66
N PRO A 151 -6.39 -5.39 -0.14
CA PRO A 151 -6.73 -6.16 1.05
C PRO A 151 -6.85 -5.29 2.30
N GLU A 152 -7.98 -5.39 3.00
CA GLU A 152 -8.18 -4.85 4.34
C GLU A 152 -7.73 -5.89 5.36
N VAL A 153 -6.70 -5.56 6.14
CA VAL A 153 -6.08 -6.50 7.08
C VAL A 153 -6.18 -5.98 8.50
N GLU A 154 -6.94 -6.69 9.34
CA GLU A 154 -6.97 -6.46 10.77
C GLU A 154 -5.63 -6.89 11.38
N PHE A 155 -5.00 -5.99 12.14
CA PHE A 155 -3.77 -6.25 12.84
C PHE A 155 -4.00 -7.16 14.05
N VAL A 156 -3.16 -8.19 14.23
CA VAL A 156 -3.21 -9.11 15.36
C VAL A 156 -2.00 -8.94 16.27
N GLU A 157 -0.78 -9.11 15.74
CA GLU A 157 0.44 -9.01 16.55
C GLU A 157 1.68 -8.65 15.70
N VAL A 158 2.66 -8.01 16.32
CA VAL A 158 3.97 -7.74 15.69
C VAL A 158 4.82 -8.99 15.75
N ILE A 159 5.30 -9.45 14.59
CA ILE A 159 6.24 -10.57 14.47
C ILE A 159 7.69 -10.04 14.45
N ALA A 160 7.93 -8.94 13.76
CA ALA A 160 9.24 -8.31 13.68
C ALA A 160 9.12 -6.81 13.44
N ASP A 161 9.94 -6.05 14.14
CA ASP A 161 10.09 -4.60 13.99
C ASP A 161 11.59 -4.28 14.01
N ARG A 162 12.17 -4.04 12.84
CA ARG A 162 13.59 -3.75 12.69
C ARG A 162 13.79 -2.33 12.17
N GLY A 163 14.33 -1.48 13.04
CA GLY A 163 14.65 -0.09 12.70
C GLY A 163 13.48 0.88 12.78
N ASN A 164 12.23 0.42 12.86
CA ASN A 164 11.06 1.30 12.84
C ASN A 164 10.79 1.96 14.20
N ARG A 165 11.12 1.31 15.32
CA ARG A 165 10.86 1.87 16.66
C ARG A 165 11.60 3.20 16.87
N GLU A 166 12.88 3.24 16.54
CA GLU A 166 13.66 4.49 16.63
C GLU A 166 13.13 5.57 15.69
N SER A 167 12.72 5.18 14.47
CA SER A 167 12.11 6.08 13.50
C SER A 167 10.77 6.62 14.02
N LEU A 168 9.94 5.78 14.64
CA LEU A 168 8.69 6.20 15.27
C LEU A 168 8.92 7.19 16.41
N GLU A 169 9.85 6.90 17.32
CA GLU A 169 10.20 7.78 18.44
C GLU A 169 10.69 9.16 17.97
N ARG A 170 11.54 9.18 16.95
CA ARG A 170 12.03 10.44 16.34
C ARG A 170 10.91 11.22 15.67
N LEU A 171 10.04 10.55 14.93
CA LEU A 171 8.91 11.18 14.27
C LEU A 171 7.93 11.74 15.28
N THR A 172 7.59 10.97 16.33
CA THR A 172 6.75 11.42 17.45
C THR A 172 7.32 12.67 18.10
N GLY A 173 8.62 12.65 18.43
CA GLY A 173 9.27 13.81 19.00
C GLY A 173 9.23 15.05 18.10
N ALA A 174 9.39 14.90 16.79
CA ALA A 174 9.32 16.00 15.84
C ALA A 174 7.89 16.54 15.69
N ILE A 175 6.88 15.66 15.56
CA ILE A 175 5.48 16.06 15.45
C ILE A 175 5.05 16.77 16.73
N CYS A 176 5.12 16.10 17.88
CA CYS A 176 4.65 16.66 19.15
C CYS A 176 5.42 17.93 19.53
N GLY A 177 6.76 17.93 19.35
CA GLY A 177 7.57 19.10 19.63
C GLY A 177 7.29 20.31 18.72
N THR A 178 6.86 20.06 17.47
CA THR A 178 6.48 21.14 16.55
C THR A 178 5.08 21.69 16.88
N LEU A 179 4.15 20.79 17.21
CA LEU A 179 2.73 21.13 17.43
C LEU A 179 2.44 21.70 18.81
N ALA A 180 3.28 21.38 19.83
CA ALA A 180 3.11 21.90 21.18
C ALA A 180 3.23 23.45 21.23
N ASP A 181 2.62 24.05 22.23
CA ASP A 181 2.86 25.45 22.56
C ASP A 181 4.27 25.63 23.10
N PRO A 182 4.94 26.75 22.79
CA PRO A 182 6.28 27.07 23.34
C PRO A 182 6.24 27.29 24.83
#